data_b39cdf4bc58c60e02fffeab1b3b78b71
#
_entry.id   b39cdf4bc58c60e02fffeab1b3b78b71
#
_cell.length_a   1.000
_cell.length_b   1.000
_cell.length_c   1.000
_cell.angle_alpha   90.00
_cell.angle_beta   90.00
_cell.angle_gamma   90.00
#
_symmetry.space_group_name_H-M   'P 1'
#
loop_
_entity.id
_entity.type
_entity.pdbx_description
1 polymer ?
#
loop_
_entity_poly.entity_id
_entity_poly.type
_entity_poly.pdbx_seq_one_letter_code
_entity_poly.pdbx_strand_id
1 'polypeptide(L)'
;MAGISQPTDSILTILNGAFVAENDLLSGSSPRTPFASYSTHGVVLYKDGSDLKVGLIEIDKNNLKDNNNIALENRGHIELDKVSFIENSKVDCDSNLVKKLGALMRSNQMAGALESILTQSVRYANERIQFGRPIGKFQAIQQDLAVLSTHVAASSVAADYACSSMDKGNPDFAIAVAKSRIDDAVSVGAGIAHQVHGAIGFTYEHGLHFATRRLWAWRAEYGSGSEWSKVLGEKAISNGADKFWPSVTQGDLDI
;
A
#
# COMPACT_ATOMS: atom_id res chain seq x y z
N MET A 1 5.89 -3.96 -22.45
CA MET A 1 7.03 -3.44 -21.64
C MET A 1 7.56 -2.20 -22.34
N ALA A 2 7.96 -1.18 -21.57
CA ALA A 2 8.42 0.10 -22.14
C ALA A 2 9.75 0.02 -22.90
N GLY A 3 10.52 -1.06 -22.75
CA GLY A 3 11.82 -1.26 -23.40
C GLY A 3 12.94 -0.37 -22.86
N ILE A 4 12.70 0.35 -21.76
CA ILE A 4 13.70 1.24 -21.13
C ILE A 4 14.71 0.39 -20.36
N SER A 5 16.00 0.66 -20.59
CA SER A 5 17.10 -0.05 -19.94
C SER A 5 17.45 0.59 -18.60
N GLN A 6 17.62 -0.25 -17.57
CA GLN A 6 18.11 0.23 -16.28
C GLN A 6 19.61 0.57 -16.38
N PRO A 7 20.03 1.78 -15.99
CA PRO A 7 21.45 2.12 -15.93
C PRO A 7 22.21 1.22 -14.92
N THR A 8 23.47 0.93 -15.20
CA THR A 8 24.33 0.17 -14.29
C THR A 8 24.46 0.92 -12.96
N ASP A 9 24.41 0.17 -11.84
CA ASP A 9 24.53 0.70 -10.46
C ASP A 9 23.42 1.71 -10.06
N SER A 10 22.27 1.71 -10.77
CA SER A 10 21.15 2.56 -10.43
C SER A 10 20.29 1.98 -9.32
N ILE A 11 19.84 2.85 -8.40
CA ILE A 11 18.76 2.57 -7.44
C ILE A 11 17.54 3.32 -7.91
N LEU A 12 16.49 2.57 -8.29
CA LEU A 12 15.28 3.14 -8.88
C LEU A 12 14.22 3.40 -7.81
N THR A 13 13.47 4.49 -7.98
CA THR A 13 12.19 4.71 -7.31
C THR A 13 11.12 5.10 -8.31
N ILE A 14 9.86 4.91 -7.92
CA ILE A 14 8.71 5.35 -8.73
C ILE A 14 8.27 6.72 -8.25
N LEU A 15 8.22 7.65 -9.19
CA LEU A 15 7.68 8.99 -8.96
C LEU A 15 6.16 8.95 -9.17
N ASN A 16 5.42 9.25 -8.11
CA ASN A 16 3.97 9.28 -8.14
C ASN A 16 3.49 10.71 -7.83
N GLY A 17 3.06 11.43 -8.86
CA GLY A 17 2.67 12.83 -8.73
C GLY A 17 2.05 13.39 -10.00
N ALA A 18 2.01 14.70 -10.10
CA ALA A 18 1.55 15.40 -11.29
C ALA A 18 2.75 15.88 -12.11
N PHE A 19 2.82 15.45 -13.37
CA PHE A 19 3.94 15.75 -14.26
C PHE A 19 3.44 16.25 -15.61
N VAL A 20 4.17 17.23 -16.16
CA VAL A 20 3.98 17.78 -17.51
C VAL A 20 5.30 17.69 -18.25
N ALA A 21 5.26 17.20 -19.48
CA ALA A 21 6.41 17.20 -20.38
C ALA A 21 6.21 18.22 -21.49
N GLU A 22 7.20 19.09 -21.67
CA GLU A 22 7.26 20.10 -22.73
C GLU A 22 8.65 20.08 -23.36
N ASN A 23 8.73 19.94 -24.70
CA ASN A 23 10.00 19.89 -25.44
C ASN A 23 11.00 18.85 -24.88
N ASP A 24 10.52 17.65 -24.57
CA ASP A 24 11.29 16.55 -23.95
C ASP A 24 11.89 16.89 -22.57
N LEU A 25 11.36 17.88 -21.88
CA LEU A 25 11.72 18.23 -20.52
C LEU A 25 10.54 17.98 -19.57
N LEU A 26 10.82 17.36 -18.43
CA LEU A 26 9.83 17.00 -17.41
C LEU A 26 9.80 18.03 -16.29
N SER A 27 8.62 18.53 -15.95
CA SER A 27 8.38 19.38 -14.79
C SER A 27 7.24 18.81 -13.94
N GLY A 28 7.28 19.07 -12.63
CA GLY A 28 6.25 18.63 -11.70
C GLY A 28 6.80 18.21 -10.35
N SER A 29 5.98 17.54 -9.56
CA SER A 29 6.39 17.12 -8.23
C SER A 29 5.92 15.71 -7.88
N SER A 30 6.72 15.02 -7.09
CA SER A 30 6.40 13.71 -6.50
C SER A 30 6.46 13.82 -4.98
N PRO A 31 5.32 14.01 -4.32
CA PRO A 31 5.27 14.02 -2.86
C PRO A 31 5.41 12.60 -2.31
N ARG A 32 6.09 12.46 -1.20
CA ARG A 32 6.22 11.19 -0.46
C ARG A 32 6.78 10.02 -1.30
N THR A 33 7.78 10.32 -2.14
CA THR A 33 8.50 9.33 -2.95
C THR A 33 9.22 8.32 -2.04
N PRO A 34 8.94 7.01 -2.19
CA PRO A 34 9.58 5.99 -1.38
C PRO A 34 11.09 5.96 -1.61
N PHE A 35 11.87 5.94 -0.53
CA PHE A 35 13.32 5.82 -0.53
C PHE A 35 14.06 6.85 -1.42
N ALA A 36 13.49 8.02 -1.61
CA ALA A 36 14.01 9.07 -2.50
C ALA A 36 15.46 9.46 -2.17
N SER A 37 15.83 9.49 -0.88
CA SER A 37 17.19 9.87 -0.44
C SER A 37 18.24 8.82 -0.83
N TYR A 38 17.84 7.59 -1.04
CA TYR A 38 18.71 6.48 -1.43
C TYR A 38 18.69 6.21 -2.94
N SER A 39 17.67 6.72 -3.64
CA SER A 39 17.49 6.48 -5.08
C SER A 39 18.35 7.41 -5.90
N THR A 40 18.90 6.91 -7.00
CA THR A 40 19.68 7.67 -7.97
C THR A 40 18.82 8.08 -9.17
N HIS A 41 17.80 7.27 -9.48
CA HIS A 41 16.96 7.48 -10.66
C HIS A 41 15.47 7.35 -10.31
N GLY A 42 14.64 8.08 -11.03
CA GLY A 42 13.20 8.06 -10.93
C GLY A 42 12.54 7.52 -12.19
N VAL A 43 11.58 6.62 -12.03
CA VAL A 43 10.69 6.17 -13.10
C VAL A 43 9.37 6.93 -12.97
N VAL A 44 8.93 7.57 -14.04
CA VAL A 44 7.71 8.38 -14.06
C VAL A 44 6.77 7.92 -15.18
N LEU A 45 5.48 7.83 -14.86
CA LEU A 45 4.41 7.66 -15.84
C LEU A 45 3.76 9.03 -16.05
N TYR A 46 3.73 9.53 -17.29
CA TYR A 46 3.26 10.87 -17.61
C TYR A 46 2.50 10.92 -18.93
N LYS A 47 1.69 11.96 -19.11
CA LYS A 47 1.01 12.23 -20.37
C LYS A 47 1.80 13.24 -21.20
N ASP A 48 1.97 12.93 -22.48
CA ASP A 48 2.52 13.82 -23.49
C ASP A 48 1.48 13.95 -24.62
N GLY A 49 0.74 15.05 -24.62
CA GLY A 49 -0.45 15.20 -25.45
C GLY A 49 -1.49 14.11 -25.16
N SER A 50 -1.82 13.30 -26.19
CA SER A 50 -2.73 12.15 -26.07
C SER A 50 -2.03 10.86 -25.64
N ASP A 51 -0.70 10.82 -25.66
CA ASP A 51 0.07 9.63 -25.45
C ASP A 51 0.46 9.47 -23.98
N LEU A 52 0.38 8.23 -23.49
CA LEU A 52 0.93 7.86 -22.20
C LEU A 52 2.36 7.36 -22.41
N LYS A 53 3.29 7.93 -21.65
CA LYS A 53 4.72 7.60 -21.72
C LYS A 53 5.26 7.22 -20.36
N VAL A 54 6.28 6.38 -20.37
CA VAL A 54 7.13 6.13 -19.22
C VAL A 54 8.48 6.77 -19.48
N GLY A 55 9.05 7.42 -18.48
CA GLY A 55 10.35 8.05 -18.55
C GLY A 55 11.25 7.67 -17.41
N LEU A 56 12.54 7.62 -17.69
CA LEU A 56 13.62 7.47 -16.71
C LEU A 56 14.37 8.78 -16.60
N ILE A 57 14.54 9.28 -15.39
CA ILE A 57 15.27 10.51 -15.10
C ILE A 57 16.31 10.27 -14.01
N GLU A 58 17.35 11.09 -13.97
CA GLU A 58 18.25 11.18 -12.82
C GLU A 58 17.63 12.04 -11.73
N ILE A 59 17.83 11.67 -10.46
CA ILE A 59 17.35 12.43 -9.31
C ILE A 59 18.46 13.35 -8.82
N ASP A 60 18.31 14.67 -9.02
CA ASP A 60 19.17 15.66 -8.39
C ASP A 60 18.82 15.79 -6.91
N LYS A 61 19.78 15.50 -6.03
CA LYS A 61 19.60 15.58 -4.57
C LYS A 61 19.37 17.01 -4.07
N ASN A 62 19.70 18.03 -4.85
CA ASN A 62 19.41 19.41 -4.50
C ASN A 62 17.90 19.74 -4.56
N ASN A 63 17.17 18.99 -5.38
CA ASN A 63 15.72 19.13 -5.56
C ASN A 63 14.91 18.16 -4.66
N LEU A 64 15.58 17.49 -3.72
CA LEU A 64 14.99 16.57 -2.79
C LEU A 64 14.84 17.20 -1.41
N LYS A 65 13.61 17.26 -0.90
CA LYS A 65 13.32 17.51 0.52
C LYS A 65 13.12 16.18 1.21
N ASP A 66 14.08 15.81 2.05
CA ASP A 66 14.03 14.56 2.79
C ASP A 66 12.94 14.58 3.87
N ASN A 67 12.24 13.47 4.01
CA ASN A 67 11.20 13.29 5.02
C ASN A 67 11.01 11.80 5.33
N ASN A 68 10.35 11.51 6.44
CA ASN A 68 9.99 10.16 6.84
C ASN A 68 8.49 10.06 7.11
N ASN A 69 7.91 8.88 6.87
CA ASN A 69 6.57 8.58 7.34
C ASN A 69 6.57 8.24 8.85
N ILE A 70 5.40 7.98 9.44
CA ILE A 70 5.29 7.65 10.86
C ILE A 70 6.00 6.34 11.25
N ALA A 71 6.31 5.48 10.28
CA ALA A 71 7.11 4.27 10.48
C ALA A 71 8.63 4.52 10.38
N LEU A 72 9.05 5.78 10.23
CA LEU A 72 10.43 6.21 9.97
C LEU A 72 11.02 5.68 8.65
N GLU A 73 10.15 5.31 7.71
CA GLU A 73 10.57 4.97 6.36
C GLU A 73 10.72 6.25 5.53
N ASN A 74 11.79 6.34 4.76
CA ASN A 74 12.06 7.52 3.94
C ASN A 74 10.96 7.75 2.90
N ARG A 75 10.45 8.98 2.84
CA ARG A 75 9.40 9.49 1.94
C ARG A 75 9.75 10.91 1.51
N GLY A 76 10.71 11.02 0.62
CA GLY A 76 11.17 12.33 0.15
C GLY A 76 10.16 13.00 -0.78
N HIS A 77 10.21 14.32 -0.83
CA HIS A 77 9.51 15.14 -1.80
C HIS A 77 10.50 15.59 -2.88
N ILE A 78 10.21 15.29 -4.13
CA ILE A 78 11.05 15.63 -5.28
C ILE A 78 10.33 16.66 -6.13
N GLU A 79 11.00 17.79 -6.38
CA GLU A 79 10.59 18.80 -7.34
C GLU A 79 11.40 18.65 -8.63
N LEU A 80 10.71 18.70 -9.77
CA LEU A 80 11.32 18.63 -11.09
C LEU A 80 11.04 19.94 -11.84
N ASP A 81 12.08 20.61 -12.29
CA ASP A 81 11.98 21.79 -13.14
C ASP A 81 12.81 21.57 -14.41
N LYS A 82 12.13 21.27 -15.51
CA LYS A 82 12.71 21.06 -16.85
C LYS A 82 13.85 20.03 -16.85
N VAL A 83 13.61 18.88 -16.23
CA VAL A 83 14.58 17.78 -16.16
C VAL A 83 14.53 16.96 -17.44
N SER A 84 15.71 16.68 -18.03
CA SER A 84 15.82 15.84 -19.22
C SER A 84 15.59 14.37 -18.89
N PHE A 85 14.96 13.64 -19.81
CA PHE A 85 14.89 12.19 -19.74
C PHE A 85 16.24 11.56 -20.11
N ILE A 86 16.63 10.52 -19.40
CA ILE A 86 17.69 9.60 -19.85
C ILE A 86 17.16 8.79 -21.02
N GLU A 87 15.95 8.26 -20.84
CA GLU A 87 15.22 7.50 -21.84
C GLU A 87 13.71 7.65 -21.59
N ASN A 88 12.92 7.66 -22.64
CA ASN A 88 11.46 7.59 -22.53
C ASN A 88 10.86 6.75 -23.65
N SER A 89 9.68 6.20 -23.40
CA SER A 89 8.98 5.36 -24.36
C SER A 89 7.47 5.47 -24.20
N LYS A 90 6.75 5.39 -25.32
CA LYS A 90 5.28 5.28 -25.31
C LYS A 90 4.87 3.91 -24.73
N VAL A 91 3.84 3.92 -23.92
CA VAL A 91 3.28 2.72 -23.31
C VAL A 91 1.78 2.66 -23.52
N ASP A 92 1.29 1.43 -23.70
CA ASP A 92 -0.13 1.14 -23.72
C ASP A 92 -0.50 0.47 -22.40
N CYS A 93 -0.90 1.29 -21.44
CA CYS A 93 -1.33 0.84 -20.12
C CYS A 93 -2.31 1.84 -19.50
N ASP A 94 -2.92 1.46 -18.38
CA ASP A 94 -3.76 2.37 -17.60
C ASP A 94 -2.93 3.51 -16.99
N SER A 95 -3.42 4.74 -17.10
CA SER A 95 -2.80 5.92 -16.48
C SER A 95 -2.74 5.82 -14.94
N ASN A 96 -3.59 5.00 -14.32
CA ASN A 96 -3.61 4.72 -12.89
C ASN A 96 -2.74 3.52 -12.48
N LEU A 97 -1.99 2.92 -13.41
CA LEU A 97 -1.21 1.70 -13.17
C LEU A 97 -0.32 1.81 -11.93
N VAL A 98 0.38 2.93 -11.76
CA VAL A 98 1.26 3.16 -10.60
C VAL A 98 0.46 3.13 -9.30
N LYS A 99 -0.72 3.77 -9.25
CA LYS A 99 -1.60 3.76 -8.08
C LYS A 99 -2.11 2.34 -7.78
N LYS A 100 -2.53 1.60 -8.80
CA LYS A 100 -3.06 0.24 -8.67
C LYS A 100 -1.99 -0.74 -8.19
N LEU A 101 -0.82 -0.74 -8.81
CA LEU A 101 0.30 -1.59 -8.39
C LEU A 101 0.79 -1.23 -6.98
N GLY A 102 0.87 0.05 -6.66
CA GLY A 102 1.21 0.51 -5.31
C GLY A 102 0.18 0.05 -4.27
N ALA A 103 -1.12 0.13 -4.58
CA ALA A 103 -2.19 -0.36 -3.71
C ALA A 103 -2.10 -1.89 -3.50
N LEU A 104 -1.85 -2.66 -4.56
CA LEU A 104 -1.64 -4.11 -4.50
C LEU A 104 -0.45 -4.46 -3.59
N MET A 105 0.70 -3.83 -3.81
CA MET A 105 1.90 -4.05 -2.99
C MET A 105 1.66 -3.71 -1.52
N ARG A 106 1.00 -2.57 -1.22
CA ARG A 106 0.68 -2.18 0.15
C ARG A 106 -0.34 -3.12 0.80
N SER A 107 -1.32 -3.61 0.06
CA SER A 107 -2.27 -4.61 0.56
C SER A 107 -1.56 -5.87 1.03
N ASN A 108 -0.64 -6.41 0.23
CA ASN A 108 0.14 -7.58 0.61
C ASN A 108 1.05 -7.33 1.81
N GLN A 109 1.74 -6.19 1.85
CA GLN A 109 2.59 -5.83 2.99
C GLN A 109 1.77 -5.64 4.28
N MET A 110 0.59 -5.03 4.20
CA MET A 110 -0.30 -4.84 5.35
C MET A 110 -0.88 -6.17 5.83
N ALA A 111 -1.26 -7.08 4.92
CA ALA A 111 -1.72 -8.42 5.29
C ALA A 111 -0.64 -9.18 6.09
N GLY A 112 0.61 -9.19 5.62
CA GLY A 112 1.73 -9.79 6.34
C GLY A 112 2.05 -9.10 7.68
N ALA A 113 1.91 -7.78 7.76
CA ALA A 113 2.09 -7.06 9.03
C ALA A 113 0.97 -7.37 10.03
N LEU A 114 -0.28 -7.54 9.58
CA LEU A 114 -1.41 -7.98 10.40
C LEU A 114 -1.19 -9.40 10.94
N GLU A 115 -0.71 -10.31 10.12
CA GLU A 115 -0.33 -11.67 10.53
C GLU A 115 0.79 -11.64 11.58
N SER A 116 1.79 -10.79 11.39
CA SER A 116 2.87 -10.60 12.36
C SER A 116 2.36 -10.10 13.71
N ILE A 117 1.46 -9.11 13.75
CA ILE A 117 0.92 -8.63 15.04
C ILE A 117 0.01 -9.65 15.72
N LEU A 118 -0.73 -10.48 14.97
CA LEU A 118 -1.50 -11.59 15.53
C LEU A 118 -0.55 -12.61 16.19
N THR A 119 0.48 -13.02 15.48
CA THR A 119 1.47 -13.99 16.00
C THR A 119 2.14 -13.48 17.27
N GLN A 120 2.57 -12.21 17.28
CA GLN A 120 3.16 -11.58 18.45
C GLN A 120 2.17 -11.50 19.62
N SER A 121 0.91 -11.14 19.36
CA SER A 121 -0.12 -11.00 20.39
C SER A 121 -0.49 -12.35 21.02
N VAL A 122 -0.63 -13.41 20.21
CA VAL A 122 -0.88 -14.77 20.70
C VAL A 122 0.28 -15.26 21.56
N ARG A 123 1.51 -15.08 21.10
CA ARG A 123 2.71 -15.43 21.86
C ARG A 123 2.76 -14.69 23.19
N TYR A 124 2.62 -13.37 23.18
CA TYR A 124 2.62 -12.56 24.38
C TYR A 124 1.53 -12.96 25.37
N ALA A 125 0.32 -13.23 24.88
CA ALA A 125 -0.81 -13.67 25.73
C ALA A 125 -0.55 -15.02 26.42
N ASN A 126 0.25 -15.91 25.82
CA ASN A 126 0.62 -17.19 26.41
C ASN A 126 1.80 -17.07 27.40
N GLU A 127 2.70 -16.13 27.20
CA GLU A 127 3.89 -15.93 28.03
C GLU A 127 3.63 -15.00 29.22
N ARG A 128 2.79 -13.98 29.07
CA ARG A 128 2.52 -12.99 30.11
C ARG A 128 1.64 -13.54 31.21
N ILE A 129 2.17 -13.63 32.43
CA ILE A 129 1.42 -14.09 33.60
C ILE A 129 0.88 -12.88 34.38
N GLN A 130 -0.43 -12.89 34.65
CA GLN A 130 -1.11 -11.97 35.56
C GLN A 130 -2.19 -12.74 36.33
N PHE A 131 -2.43 -12.35 37.59
CA PHE A 131 -3.41 -13.06 38.45
C PHE A 131 -3.17 -14.58 38.53
N GLY A 132 -1.88 -14.97 38.56
CA GLY A 132 -1.46 -16.36 38.73
C GLY A 132 -1.55 -17.25 37.48
N ARG A 133 -1.88 -16.71 36.30
CA ARG A 133 -1.98 -17.49 35.04
C ARG A 133 -1.67 -16.65 33.80
N PRO A 134 -1.35 -17.27 32.65
CA PRO A 134 -1.20 -16.56 31.39
C PRO A 134 -2.45 -15.74 31.03
N ILE A 135 -2.25 -14.52 30.51
CA ILE A 135 -3.38 -13.64 30.18
C ILE A 135 -4.27 -14.21 29.07
N GLY A 136 -3.74 -15.07 28.21
CA GLY A 136 -4.50 -15.81 27.19
C GLY A 136 -5.53 -16.81 27.76
N LYS A 137 -5.55 -17.03 29.09
CA LYS A 137 -6.60 -17.81 29.77
C LYS A 137 -7.83 -16.98 30.17
N PHE A 138 -7.81 -15.66 29.97
CA PHE A 138 -8.96 -14.80 30.20
C PHE A 138 -9.82 -14.68 28.95
N GLN A 139 -11.13 -14.84 29.10
CA GLN A 139 -12.07 -14.82 27.96
C GLN A 139 -12.02 -13.52 27.16
N ALA A 140 -11.82 -12.37 27.79
CA ALA A 140 -11.72 -11.09 27.10
C ALA A 140 -10.54 -11.09 26.10
N ILE A 141 -9.36 -11.57 26.53
CA ILE A 141 -8.19 -11.68 25.64
C ILE A 141 -8.43 -12.71 24.52
N GLN A 142 -9.10 -13.82 24.82
CA GLN A 142 -9.43 -14.83 23.81
C GLN A 142 -10.39 -14.28 22.75
N GLN A 143 -11.39 -13.49 23.14
CA GLN A 143 -12.31 -12.83 22.23
C GLN A 143 -11.60 -11.80 21.34
N ASP A 144 -10.75 -10.96 21.93
CA ASP A 144 -9.97 -9.97 21.18
C ASP A 144 -9.07 -10.66 20.14
N LEU A 145 -8.35 -11.71 20.53
CA LEU A 145 -7.50 -12.47 19.61
C LEU A 145 -8.31 -13.21 18.53
N ALA A 146 -9.51 -13.70 18.84
CA ALA A 146 -10.42 -14.30 17.87
C ALA A 146 -10.89 -13.26 16.84
N VAL A 147 -11.27 -12.05 17.28
CA VAL A 147 -11.61 -10.94 16.37
C VAL A 147 -10.40 -10.56 15.50
N LEU A 148 -9.21 -10.40 16.09
CA LEU A 148 -8.00 -10.12 15.33
C LEU A 148 -7.74 -11.21 14.28
N SER A 149 -7.87 -12.48 14.63
CA SER A 149 -7.63 -13.59 13.69
C SER A 149 -8.59 -13.60 12.50
N THR A 150 -9.87 -13.23 12.70
CA THR A 150 -10.82 -13.11 11.58
C THR A 150 -10.46 -11.97 10.63
N HIS A 151 -10.00 -10.83 11.17
CA HIS A 151 -9.51 -9.74 10.34
C HIS A 151 -8.26 -10.09 9.57
N VAL A 152 -7.32 -10.83 10.19
CA VAL A 152 -6.10 -11.32 9.53
C VAL A 152 -6.45 -12.28 8.41
N ALA A 153 -7.27 -13.29 8.67
CA ALA A 153 -7.66 -14.27 7.67
C ALA A 153 -8.35 -13.64 6.46
N ALA A 154 -9.31 -12.74 6.71
CA ALA A 154 -9.99 -12.02 5.62
C ALA A 154 -9.02 -11.11 4.83
N SER A 155 -8.01 -10.52 5.48
CA SER A 155 -6.99 -9.68 4.83
C SER A 155 -6.07 -10.51 3.95
N SER A 156 -5.61 -11.67 4.43
CA SER A 156 -4.76 -12.59 3.65
C SER A 156 -5.48 -13.09 2.41
N VAL A 157 -6.72 -13.56 2.54
CA VAL A 157 -7.53 -14.02 1.40
C VAL A 157 -7.75 -12.89 0.38
N ALA A 158 -8.04 -11.67 0.84
CA ALA A 158 -8.23 -10.54 -0.07
C ALA A 158 -6.94 -10.15 -0.81
N ALA A 159 -5.78 -10.20 -0.14
CA ALA A 159 -4.48 -9.95 -0.76
C ALA A 159 -4.12 -11.02 -1.81
N ASP A 160 -4.30 -12.31 -1.47
CA ASP A 160 -4.06 -13.43 -2.38
C ASP A 160 -4.98 -13.37 -3.61
N TYR A 161 -6.25 -13.01 -3.40
CA TYR A 161 -7.21 -12.81 -4.49
C TYR A 161 -6.76 -11.69 -5.42
N ALA A 162 -6.29 -10.57 -4.87
CA ALA A 162 -5.81 -9.45 -5.69
C ALA A 162 -4.56 -9.82 -6.51
N CYS A 163 -3.62 -10.59 -5.94
CA CYS A 163 -2.47 -11.11 -6.68
C CYS A 163 -2.90 -12.06 -7.80
N SER A 164 -3.77 -13.03 -7.49
CA SER A 164 -4.27 -13.99 -8.49
C SER A 164 -5.05 -13.31 -9.62
N SER A 165 -5.78 -12.24 -9.31
CA SER A 165 -6.51 -11.45 -10.32
C SER A 165 -5.57 -10.64 -11.20
N MET A 166 -4.44 -10.17 -10.66
CA MET A 166 -3.39 -9.52 -11.44
C MET A 166 -2.81 -10.46 -12.49
N ASP A 167 -2.53 -11.72 -12.12
CA ASP A 167 -2.02 -12.73 -13.06
C ASP A 167 -3.02 -13.07 -14.17
N LYS A 168 -4.32 -12.93 -13.89
CA LYS A 168 -5.41 -13.15 -14.86
C LYS A 168 -5.71 -11.94 -15.75
N GLY A 169 -5.09 -10.79 -15.49
CA GLY A 169 -5.23 -9.57 -16.29
C GLY A 169 -6.46 -8.70 -15.95
N ASN A 170 -7.23 -9.02 -14.89
CA ASN A 170 -8.36 -8.21 -14.41
C ASN A 170 -8.24 -7.94 -12.89
N PRO A 171 -7.30 -7.09 -12.44
CA PRO A 171 -7.01 -6.90 -11.04
C PRO A 171 -7.85 -5.83 -10.33
N ASP A 172 -8.54 -4.95 -11.05
CA ASP A 172 -9.04 -3.68 -10.54
C ASP A 172 -10.01 -3.86 -9.37
N PHE A 173 -11.03 -4.70 -9.56
CA PHE A 173 -11.97 -5.03 -8.50
C PHE A 173 -11.29 -5.66 -7.29
N ALA A 174 -10.41 -6.63 -7.52
CA ALA A 174 -9.73 -7.36 -6.45
C ALA A 174 -8.78 -6.46 -5.64
N ILE A 175 -8.06 -5.54 -6.30
CA ILE A 175 -7.21 -4.54 -5.65
C ILE A 175 -8.05 -3.60 -4.78
N ALA A 176 -9.18 -3.12 -5.31
CA ALA A 176 -10.07 -2.23 -4.56
C ALA A 176 -10.66 -2.92 -3.32
N VAL A 177 -11.09 -4.18 -3.46
CA VAL A 177 -11.57 -5.01 -2.34
C VAL A 177 -10.47 -5.22 -1.30
N ALA A 178 -9.26 -5.62 -1.73
CA ALA A 178 -8.14 -5.88 -0.83
C ALA A 178 -7.74 -4.63 -0.06
N LYS A 179 -7.56 -3.50 -0.75
CA LYS A 179 -7.15 -2.24 -0.13
C LYS A 179 -8.20 -1.72 0.87
N SER A 180 -9.49 -1.81 0.51
CA SER A 180 -10.59 -1.43 1.38
C SER A 180 -10.68 -2.34 2.62
N ARG A 181 -10.70 -3.67 2.42
CA ARG A 181 -10.85 -4.66 3.51
C ARG A 181 -9.69 -4.62 4.49
N ILE A 182 -8.46 -4.50 3.98
CA ILE A 182 -7.26 -4.49 4.82
C ILE A 182 -7.15 -3.17 5.59
N ASP A 183 -7.56 -2.05 5.01
CA ASP A 183 -7.59 -0.76 5.70
C ASP A 183 -8.48 -0.81 6.95
N ASP A 184 -9.66 -1.41 6.86
CA ASP A 184 -10.54 -1.65 8.02
C ASP A 184 -9.87 -2.53 9.07
N ALA A 185 -9.21 -3.61 8.62
CA ALA A 185 -8.51 -4.54 9.49
C ALA A 185 -7.36 -3.88 10.28
N VAL A 186 -6.68 -2.89 9.69
CA VAL A 186 -5.59 -2.16 10.35
C VAL A 186 -6.07 -1.46 11.61
N SER A 187 -7.21 -0.76 11.55
CA SER A 187 -7.74 -0.01 12.70
C SER A 187 -8.06 -0.94 13.87
N VAL A 188 -8.77 -2.02 13.60
CA VAL A 188 -9.16 -3.02 14.61
C VAL A 188 -7.95 -3.79 15.11
N GLY A 189 -7.13 -4.30 14.18
CA GLY A 189 -5.99 -5.16 14.50
C GLY A 189 -4.91 -4.46 15.32
N ALA A 190 -4.51 -3.24 14.94
CA ALA A 190 -3.54 -2.47 15.71
C ALA A 190 -4.05 -2.16 17.13
N GLY A 191 -5.35 -1.79 17.26
CA GLY A 191 -5.97 -1.52 18.55
C GLY A 191 -5.94 -2.75 19.47
N ILE A 192 -6.36 -3.91 18.97
CA ILE A 192 -6.34 -5.18 19.74
C ILE A 192 -4.91 -5.56 20.12
N ALA A 193 -3.96 -5.49 19.19
CA ALA A 193 -2.58 -5.84 19.48
C ALA A 193 -1.97 -4.98 20.60
N HIS A 194 -2.20 -3.66 20.56
CA HIS A 194 -1.76 -2.76 21.63
C HIS A 194 -2.50 -3.02 22.96
N GLN A 195 -3.79 -3.33 22.92
CA GLN A 195 -4.57 -3.70 24.11
C GLN A 195 -4.03 -4.96 24.79
N VAL A 196 -3.74 -6.00 24.01
CA VAL A 196 -3.18 -7.27 24.52
C VAL A 196 -1.80 -7.08 25.15
N HIS A 197 -0.93 -6.29 24.52
CA HIS A 197 0.42 -6.03 25.04
C HIS A 197 0.44 -5.02 26.20
N GLY A 198 -0.55 -4.13 26.29
CA GLY A 198 -0.57 -3.05 27.27
C GLY A 198 0.60 -2.08 27.08
N ALA A 199 1.15 -1.57 28.15
CA ALA A 199 2.18 -0.53 28.13
C ALA A 199 3.43 -0.91 27.32
N ILE A 200 3.85 -2.17 27.35
CA ILE A 200 5.06 -2.63 26.65
C ILE A 200 4.92 -2.52 25.11
N GLY A 201 3.70 -2.65 24.59
CA GLY A 201 3.42 -2.50 23.15
C GLY A 201 3.70 -1.10 22.60
N PHE A 202 3.82 -0.10 23.48
CA PHE A 202 4.14 1.29 23.11
C PHE A 202 5.62 1.65 23.32
N THR A 203 6.41 0.74 23.87
CA THR A 203 7.84 0.97 24.12
C THR A 203 8.70 0.54 22.94
N TYR A 204 9.90 1.11 22.84
CA TYR A 204 10.89 0.68 21.83
C TYR A 204 11.54 -0.67 22.15
N GLU A 205 11.36 -1.19 23.37
CA GLU A 205 11.90 -2.48 23.81
C GLU A 205 11.14 -3.66 23.18
N HIS A 206 9.87 -3.46 22.79
CA HIS A 206 9.06 -4.48 22.15
C HIS A 206 8.86 -4.20 20.66
N GLY A 207 9.01 -5.23 19.81
CA GLY A 207 8.96 -5.07 18.35
C GLY A 207 7.59 -4.79 17.72
N LEU A 208 6.50 -4.73 18.52
CA LEU A 208 5.13 -4.52 18.02
C LEU A 208 5.00 -3.22 17.22
N HIS A 209 5.62 -2.14 17.70
CA HIS A 209 5.54 -0.82 17.08
C HIS A 209 6.11 -0.78 15.65
N PHE A 210 7.02 -1.66 15.27
CA PHE A 210 7.52 -1.73 13.90
C PHE A 210 6.43 -2.12 12.92
N ALA A 211 5.56 -3.07 13.29
CA ALA A 211 4.45 -3.49 12.45
C ALA A 211 3.29 -2.49 12.51
N THR A 212 2.86 -2.05 13.70
CA THR A 212 1.71 -1.15 13.83
C THR A 212 1.94 0.21 13.21
N ARG A 213 3.14 0.81 13.33
CA ARG A 213 3.49 2.07 12.66
C ARG A 213 3.49 1.95 11.13
N ARG A 214 3.96 0.81 10.59
CA ARG A 214 3.88 0.52 9.15
C ARG A 214 2.45 0.38 8.68
N LEU A 215 1.62 -0.35 9.40
CA LEU A 215 0.19 -0.47 9.10
C LEU A 215 -0.47 0.92 9.00
N TRP A 216 -0.24 1.80 9.97
CA TRP A 216 -0.78 3.16 9.95
C TRP A 216 -0.20 4.04 8.83
N ALA A 217 1.08 3.87 8.46
CA ALA A 217 1.69 4.59 7.36
C ALA A 217 1.15 4.12 6.00
N TRP A 218 1.16 2.81 5.77
CA TRP A 218 0.87 2.20 4.48
C TRP A 218 -0.61 2.25 4.10
N ARG A 219 -1.52 2.29 5.08
CA ARG A 219 -2.96 2.38 4.81
C ARG A 219 -3.35 3.61 3.98
N ALA A 220 -2.63 4.72 4.15
CA ALA A 220 -2.89 5.97 3.41
C ALA A 220 -2.15 6.04 2.07
N GLU A 221 -1.20 5.14 1.79
CA GLU A 221 -0.42 5.16 0.57
C GLU A 221 -1.20 4.52 -0.59
N TYR A 222 -1.11 5.11 -1.79
CA TYR A 222 -1.79 4.70 -3.01
C TYR A 222 -3.33 4.63 -2.90
N GLY A 223 -3.89 5.56 -2.16
CA GLY A 223 -5.31 5.65 -1.84
C GLY A 223 -5.66 4.98 -0.51
N SER A 224 -6.52 5.64 0.25
CA SER A 224 -7.08 5.13 1.51
C SER A 224 -8.14 4.06 1.25
N GLY A 225 -8.47 3.28 2.28
CA GLY A 225 -9.58 2.32 2.21
C GLY A 225 -10.91 2.98 1.85
N SER A 226 -11.16 4.20 2.35
CA SER A 226 -12.37 4.95 2.01
C SER A 226 -12.44 5.38 0.54
N GLU A 227 -11.29 5.76 -0.06
CA GLU A 227 -11.24 6.06 -1.50
C GLU A 227 -11.55 4.83 -2.33
N TRP A 228 -10.95 3.67 -2.00
CA TRP A 228 -11.21 2.42 -2.71
C TRP A 228 -12.63 1.90 -2.48
N SER A 229 -13.18 2.04 -1.27
CA SER A 229 -14.59 1.71 -0.97
C SER A 229 -15.55 2.58 -1.78
N LYS A 230 -15.22 3.87 -1.99
CA LYS A 230 -16.00 4.77 -2.82
C LYS A 230 -16.04 4.28 -4.28
N VAL A 231 -14.89 3.91 -4.84
CA VAL A 231 -14.81 3.34 -6.20
C VAL A 231 -15.70 2.11 -6.33
N LEU A 232 -15.64 1.17 -5.37
CA LEU A 232 -16.50 -0.02 -5.35
C LEU A 232 -17.98 0.35 -5.27
N GLY A 233 -18.34 1.29 -4.40
CA GLY A 233 -19.72 1.74 -4.20
C GLY A 233 -20.31 2.43 -5.44
N GLU A 234 -19.56 3.34 -6.06
CA GLU A 234 -19.98 4.03 -7.28
C GLU A 234 -20.21 3.03 -8.42
N LYS A 235 -19.35 2.03 -8.54
CA LYS A 235 -19.51 1.00 -9.56
C LYS A 235 -20.70 0.07 -9.29
N ALA A 236 -20.88 -0.35 -8.03
CA ALA A 236 -22.03 -1.15 -7.65
C ALA A 236 -23.35 -0.42 -7.96
N ILE A 237 -23.42 0.88 -7.66
CA ILE A 237 -24.60 1.70 -7.96
C ILE A 237 -24.83 1.84 -9.47
N SER A 238 -23.77 2.08 -10.25
CA SER A 238 -23.89 2.24 -11.70
C SER A 238 -24.33 0.95 -12.41
N ASN A 239 -23.94 -0.21 -11.90
CA ASN A 239 -24.33 -1.51 -12.45
C ASN A 239 -25.76 -1.91 -12.11
N GLY A 240 -26.35 -1.33 -11.08
CA GLY A 240 -27.70 -1.59 -10.59
C GLY A 240 -27.81 -2.83 -9.70
N ALA A 241 -28.90 -2.86 -8.91
CA ALA A 241 -29.10 -3.86 -7.85
C ALA A 241 -29.11 -5.31 -8.37
N ASP A 242 -29.71 -5.56 -9.53
CA ASP A 242 -29.85 -6.90 -10.10
C ASP A 242 -28.51 -7.54 -10.50
N LYS A 243 -27.53 -6.71 -10.82
CA LYS A 243 -26.18 -7.16 -11.22
C LYS A 243 -25.22 -7.24 -10.04
N PHE A 244 -25.54 -6.64 -8.89
CA PHE A 244 -24.62 -6.55 -7.76
C PHE A 244 -24.14 -7.92 -7.29
N TRP A 245 -25.07 -8.80 -6.92
CA TRP A 245 -24.71 -10.12 -6.39
C TRP A 245 -24.00 -11.02 -7.40
N PRO A 246 -24.47 -11.12 -8.65
CA PRO A 246 -23.72 -11.83 -9.70
C PRO A 246 -22.29 -11.30 -9.88
N SER A 247 -22.09 -9.99 -9.92
CA SER A 247 -20.76 -9.38 -10.07
C SER A 247 -19.83 -9.68 -8.87
N VAL A 248 -20.36 -9.64 -7.65
CA VAL A 248 -19.57 -9.97 -6.44
C VAL A 248 -19.15 -11.45 -6.45
N THR A 249 -20.06 -12.36 -6.82
CA THR A 249 -19.78 -13.81 -6.83
C THR A 249 -18.87 -14.24 -7.96
N GLN A 250 -18.88 -13.53 -9.07
CA GLN A 250 -17.99 -13.77 -10.21
C GLN A 250 -16.63 -13.05 -10.05
N GLY A 251 -16.55 -12.10 -9.13
CA GLY A 251 -15.38 -11.27 -8.98
C GLY A 251 -15.14 -10.30 -10.14
N ASP A 252 -16.23 -9.91 -10.79
CA ASP A 252 -16.23 -9.14 -12.04
C ASP A 252 -17.16 -7.91 -11.88
N LEU A 253 -16.71 -6.96 -11.08
CA LEU A 253 -17.16 -5.59 -11.19
C LEU A 253 -16.19 -4.90 -12.15
N ASP A 254 -16.60 -4.60 -13.36
CA ASP A 254 -15.84 -3.78 -14.30
C ASP A 254 -15.59 -2.40 -13.68
N ILE A 255 -14.45 -2.18 -13.07
CA ILE A 255 -14.04 -0.93 -12.40
C ILE A 255 -13.20 -0.09 -13.36
#